data_bacce5a5ba73dbaa6e3cdbd73573b466
#
_entry.id   bacce5a5ba73dbaa6e3cdbd73573b466
#
_cell.length_a   1.000
_cell.length_b   1.000
_cell.length_c   1.000
_cell.angle_alpha   90.00
_cell.angle_beta   90.00
_cell.angle_gamma   90.00
#
_symmetry.space_group_name_H-M   'P 1'
#
loop_
_entity.id
_entity.type
_entity.pdbx_description
1 polymer ?
#
loop_
_entity_poly.entity_id
_entity_poly.type
_entity_poly.pdbx_seq_one_letter_code
_entity_poly.pdbx_strand_id
1 'polypeptide(L)'
;GITYAEFSYTLIQGYDFLHLYREHGVSLQLCGADQYGNCTSGIHLIKRLEGGEADVWSTPLVIDPVTGRKFGKSEGNAIWLAASDNGGGNYTSVFDFYQFWLNQPDEAVEYLIKIYTLLEKDEIEEILRQHREQPEKRIAQRALAFGVTSVVHGVEAAEAVENLTAVLFNRETNFAEFSEDEILEFAKFLPVAKKGVNLVEALTDNGLAESKKKAREFIAAGAITINGEKVREDVEIKQTAIVKKGKNKFLVVK
;
A
#
# COMPACT_ATOMS: atom_id res chain seq x y z
N GLY A 1 -23.89 4.33 26.61
CA GLY A 1 -23.07 3.89 27.75
C GLY A 1 -21.71 3.40 27.28
N ILE A 2 -20.78 3.27 28.19
CA ILE A 2 -19.43 2.69 27.96
C ILE A 2 -19.46 1.22 28.37
N THR A 3 -18.82 0.35 27.61
CA THR A 3 -18.67 -1.07 27.97
C THR A 3 -17.57 -1.24 29.02
N TYR A 4 -17.59 -2.38 29.75
CA TYR A 4 -16.52 -2.71 30.68
C TYR A 4 -15.16 -2.82 29.98
N ALA A 5 -15.12 -3.33 28.77
CA ALA A 5 -13.90 -3.44 27.97
C ALA A 5 -13.32 -2.05 27.65
N GLU A 6 -14.12 -1.10 27.20
CA GLU A 6 -13.68 0.28 26.90
C GLU A 6 -13.16 0.99 28.15
N PHE A 7 -13.85 0.82 29.29
CA PHE A 7 -13.38 1.38 30.56
C PHE A 7 -12.06 0.76 31.02
N SER A 8 -11.95 -0.58 30.96
CA SER A 8 -10.74 -1.30 31.37
C SER A 8 -9.54 -0.96 30.49
N TYR A 9 -9.76 -0.74 29.20
CA TYR A 9 -8.71 -0.38 28.25
C TYR A 9 -7.99 0.91 28.67
N THR A 10 -8.74 1.94 29.06
CA THR A 10 -8.17 3.21 29.53
C THR A 10 -7.26 3.01 30.75
N LEU A 11 -7.66 2.15 31.69
CA LEU A 11 -6.86 1.86 32.89
C LEU A 11 -5.59 1.05 32.54
N ILE A 12 -5.70 0.07 31.66
CA ILE A 12 -4.58 -0.78 31.24
C ILE A 12 -3.51 0.06 30.53
N GLN A 13 -3.92 0.89 29.56
CA GLN A 13 -2.99 1.77 28.84
C GLN A 13 -2.37 2.82 29.77
N GLY A 14 -3.14 3.39 30.69
CA GLY A 14 -2.62 4.32 31.69
C GLY A 14 -1.58 3.68 32.60
N TYR A 15 -1.81 2.44 33.05
CA TYR A 15 -0.86 1.67 33.85
C TYR A 15 0.39 1.30 33.05
N ASP A 16 0.26 0.95 31.78
CA ASP A 16 1.39 0.67 30.90
C ASP A 16 2.30 1.89 30.77
N PHE A 17 1.73 3.09 30.57
CA PHE A 17 2.51 4.33 30.55
C PHE A 17 3.24 4.58 31.88
N LEU A 18 2.59 4.36 33.02
CA LEU A 18 3.23 4.43 34.35
C LEU A 18 4.39 3.43 34.46
N HIS A 19 4.21 2.19 33.99
CA HIS A 19 5.26 1.17 33.99
C HIS A 19 6.45 1.60 33.13
N LEU A 20 6.22 2.08 31.91
CA LEU A 20 7.27 2.60 31.03
C LEU A 20 8.00 3.80 31.64
N TYR A 21 7.29 4.67 32.34
CA TYR A 21 7.88 5.78 33.09
C TYR A 21 8.83 5.29 34.18
N ARG A 22 8.40 4.33 35.00
CA ARG A 22 9.18 3.77 36.11
C ARG A 22 10.43 3.02 35.65
N GLU A 23 10.23 2.10 34.74
CA GLU A 23 11.28 1.13 34.36
C GLU A 23 12.21 1.66 33.25
N HIS A 24 11.72 2.57 32.40
CA HIS A 24 12.43 3.01 31.21
C HIS A 24 12.59 4.53 31.08
N GLY A 25 12.08 5.32 32.04
CA GLY A 25 12.18 6.78 32.01
C GLY A 25 11.39 7.43 30.86
N VAL A 26 10.38 6.74 30.32
CA VAL A 26 9.53 7.27 29.23
C VAL A 26 8.60 8.33 29.77
N SER A 27 8.79 9.59 29.37
CA SER A 27 8.00 10.73 29.82
C SER A 27 7.09 11.32 28.72
N LEU A 28 7.19 10.85 27.46
CA LEU A 28 6.37 11.32 26.35
C LEU A 28 5.71 10.14 25.65
N GLN A 29 4.38 10.21 25.49
CA GLN A 29 3.61 9.26 24.68
C GLN A 29 3.06 9.94 23.43
N LEU A 30 3.29 9.34 22.25
CA LEU A 30 2.75 9.79 20.97
C LEU A 30 1.52 8.94 20.60
N CYS A 31 0.43 9.60 20.17
CA CYS A 31 -0.79 8.88 19.82
C CYS A 31 -1.63 9.59 18.76
N GLY A 32 -2.60 8.88 18.19
CA GLY A 32 -3.71 9.50 17.47
C GLY A 32 -4.71 10.15 18.44
N ALA A 33 -5.47 11.11 17.98
CA ALA A 33 -6.43 11.84 18.80
C ALA A 33 -7.49 10.95 19.47
N ASP A 34 -7.77 9.77 18.90
CA ASP A 34 -8.67 8.75 19.48
C ASP A 34 -8.09 8.09 20.75
N GLN A 35 -6.78 8.18 21.00
CA GLN A 35 -6.10 7.62 22.15
C GLN A 35 -5.78 8.66 23.25
N TYR A 36 -6.07 9.93 23.00
CA TYR A 36 -5.70 11.02 23.92
C TYR A 36 -6.21 10.80 25.34
N GLY A 37 -7.48 10.37 25.48
CA GLY A 37 -8.09 10.08 26.80
C GLY A 37 -7.38 8.95 27.55
N ASN A 38 -6.97 7.90 26.85
CA ASN A 38 -6.23 6.77 27.42
C ASN A 38 -4.84 7.23 27.90
N CYS A 39 -4.13 8.00 27.07
CA CYS A 39 -2.79 8.50 27.40
C CYS A 39 -2.81 9.47 28.59
N THR A 40 -3.80 10.37 28.66
CA THR A 40 -3.93 11.31 29.81
C THR A 40 -4.21 10.60 31.13
N SER A 41 -4.85 9.42 31.12
CA SER A 41 -5.00 8.61 32.34
C SER A 41 -3.66 8.18 32.91
N GLY A 42 -2.67 7.88 32.06
CA GLY A 42 -1.29 7.57 32.45
C GLY A 42 -0.57 8.77 33.08
N ILE A 43 -0.74 9.98 32.50
CA ILE A 43 -0.21 11.22 33.08
C ILE A 43 -0.71 11.40 34.52
N HIS A 44 -2.01 11.18 34.74
CA HIS A 44 -2.60 11.29 36.10
C HIS A 44 -2.03 10.25 37.06
N LEU A 45 -1.80 9.02 36.62
CA LEU A 45 -1.19 7.98 37.45
C LEU A 45 0.27 8.32 37.81
N ILE A 46 1.09 8.75 36.82
CA ILE A 46 2.48 9.16 37.00
C ILE A 46 2.56 10.30 38.03
N LYS A 47 1.77 11.35 37.84
CA LYS A 47 1.76 12.49 38.75
C LYS A 47 1.36 12.10 40.18
N ARG A 48 0.37 11.21 40.32
CA ARG A 48 -0.18 10.84 41.65
C ARG A 48 0.69 9.84 42.37
N LEU A 49 1.32 8.91 41.70
CA LEU A 49 2.06 7.80 42.30
C LEU A 49 3.56 8.07 42.38
N GLU A 50 4.13 8.79 41.42
CA GLU A 50 5.57 9.08 41.34
C GLU A 50 5.90 10.56 41.66
N GLY A 51 4.91 11.44 41.66
CA GLY A 51 5.14 12.88 41.74
C GLY A 51 5.84 13.46 40.52
N GLY A 52 5.92 12.68 39.44
CA GLY A 52 6.62 13.02 38.20
C GLY A 52 5.74 13.76 37.19
N GLU A 53 6.38 14.19 36.10
CA GLU A 53 5.73 14.86 34.97
C GLU A 53 5.87 14.00 33.72
N ALA A 54 4.82 13.95 32.93
CA ALA A 54 4.80 13.28 31.64
C ALA A 54 3.85 14.00 30.67
N ASP A 55 4.12 13.87 29.39
CA ASP A 55 3.41 14.57 28.31
C ASP A 55 2.78 13.59 27.32
N VAL A 56 1.78 14.09 26.60
CA VAL A 56 1.16 13.38 25.46
C VAL A 56 1.16 14.30 24.25
N TRP A 57 1.66 13.81 23.14
CA TRP A 57 1.51 14.47 21.86
C TRP A 57 0.55 13.67 20.99
N SER A 58 -0.61 14.24 20.68
CA SER A 58 -1.60 13.60 19.82
C SER A 58 -1.68 14.29 18.46
N THR A 59 -1.81 13.47 17.41
CA THR A 59 -2.04 13.93 16.04
C THR A 59 -3.50 13.71 15.65
N PRO A 60 -4.09 14.55 14.78
CA PRO A 60 -5.39 14.29 14.19
C PRO A 60 -5.46 12.93 13.51
N LEU A 61 -6.64 12.31 13.50
CA LEU A 61 -6.85 11.10 12.71
C LEU A 61 -6.77 11.42 11.23
N VAL A 62 -6.13 10.53 10.48
CA VAL A 62 -6.11 10.62 9.02
C VAL A 62 -7.47 10.19 8.49
N ILE A 63 -8.17 11.13 7.88
CA ILE A 63 -9.48 10.93 7.28
C ILE A 63 -9.30 10.95 5.76
N ASP A 64 -9.90 9.98 5.08
CA ASP A 64 -9.99 9.99 3.63
C ASP A 64 -10.86 11.20 3.21
N PRO A 65 -10.29 12.18 2.49
CA PRO A 65 -11.01 13.41 2.15
C PRO A 65 -12.18 13.19 1.18
N VAL A 66 -12.20 12.07 0.46
CA VAL A 66 -13.26 11.73 -0.50
C VAL A 66 -14.42 11.04 0.20
N THR A 67 -14.14 10.08 1.08
CA THR A 67 -15.17 9.28 1.75
C THR A 67 -15.59 9.83 3.11
N GLY A 68 -14.79 10.71 3.72
CA GLY A 68 -14.97 11.22 5.08
C GLY A 68 -14.77 10.16 6.17
N ARG A 69 -14.29 8.96 5.81
CA ARG A 69 -14.04 7.86 6.74
C ARG A 69 -12.57 7.82 7.17
N LYS A 70 -12.31 7.13 8.28
CA LYS A 70 -10.94 6.91 8.77
C LYS A 70 -10.13 6.17 7.70
N PHE A 71 -8.97 6.73 7.31
CA PHE A 71 -8.08 6.16 6.31
C PHE A 71 -7.47 4.84 6.82
N GLY A 72 -7.46 3.80 5.98
CA GLY A 72 -6.80 2.51 6.28
C GLY A 72 -7.78 1.35 6.44
N LYS A 73 -7.84 0.72 7.57
CA LYS A 73 -8.32 -0.62 7.90
C LYS A 73 -9.76 -1.03 7.54
N SER A 74 -10.65 -0.14 7.13
CA SER A 74 -12.06 -0.48 6.93
C SER A 74 -12.35 -0.99 5.52
N GLU A 75 -13.06 -2.11 5.42
CA GLU A 75 -13.73 -2.64 4.22
C GLU A 75 -12.83 -3.24 3.12
N GLY A 76 -11.81 -4.03 3.48
CA GLY A 76 -11.06 -4.84 2.50
C GLY A 76 -9.96 -4.08 1.73
N ASN A 77 -9.76 -2.79 2.00
CA ASN A 77 -8.73 -1.94 1.40
C ASN A 77 -7.54 -1.69 2.34
N ALA A 78 -7.27 -2.60 3.27
CA ALA A 78 -6.11 -2.47 4.12
C ALA A 78 -4.83 -2.58 3.29
N ILE A 79 -3.94 -1.58 3.41
CA ILE A 79 -2.60 -1.65 2.88
C ILE A 79 -1.64 -2.08 4.00
N TRP A 80 -0.88 -3.11 3.74
CA TRP A 80 0.03 -3.70 4.72
C TRP A 80 1.46 -3.22 4.47
N LEU A 81 2.22 -2.99 5.54
CA LEU A 81 3.62 -2.60 5.44
C LEU A 81 4.54 -3.79 5.09
N ALA A 82 4.14 -5.02 5.42
CA ALA A 82 4.88 -6.21 5.02
C ALA A 82 4.76 -6.43 3.50
N ALA A 83 5.91 -6.59 2.83
CA ALA A 83 5.98 -6.79 1.38
C ALA A 83 5.73 -8.24 0.94
N SER A 84 5.79 -9.19 1.88
CA SER A 84 5.60 -10.63 1.64
C SER A 84 4.88 -11.29 2.79
N ASP A 85 4.29 -12.45 2.54
CA ASP A 85 3.63 -13.24 3.57
C ASP A 85 4.67 -13.85 4.53
N ASN A 86 4.63 -13.42 5.78
CA ASN A 86 5.43 -13.97 6.87
C ASN A 86 4.65 -15.02 7.69
N GLY A 87 3.69 -15.70 7.06
CA GLY A 87 2.85 -16.73 7.68
C GLY A 87 1.54 -16.22 8.28
N GLY A 88 1.24 -14.91 8.14
CA GLY A 88 0.01 -14.29 8.63
C GLY A 88 -1.01 -13.94 7.55
N GLY A 89 -0.68 -14.14 6.27
CA GLY A 89 -1.55 -13.82 5.14
C GLY A 89 -1.81 -12.32 4.89
N ASN A 90 -1.21 -11.45 5.69
CA ASN A 90 -1.43 -10.00 5.66
C ASN A 90 -0.19 -9.29 5.11
N TYR A 91 -0.15 -9.11 3.80
CA TYR A 91 0.93 -8.40 3.13
C TYR A 91 0.41 -7.63 1.91
N THR A 92 1.19 -6.67 1.45
CA THR A 92 0.97 -5.95 0.20
C THR A 92 2.30 -5.92 -0.55
N SER A 93 2.35 -6.46 -1.78
CA SER A 93 3.59 -6.41 -2.57
C SER A 93 4.07 -4.97 -2.74
N VAL A 94 5.38 -4.76 -2.90
CA VAL A 94 5.93 -3.40 -3.10
C VAL A 94 5.29 -2.72 -4.31
N PHE A 95 5.00 -3.48 -5.37
CA PHE A 95 4.30 -2.96 -6.54
C PHE A 95 2.87 -2.54 -6.23
N ASP A 96 2.07 -3.38 -5.56
CA ASP A 96 0.70 -3.02 -5.19
C ASP A 96 0.67 -1.88 -4.18
N PHE A 97 1.66 -1.81 -3.27
CA PHE A 97 1.84 -0.71 -2.35
C PHE A 97 2.08 0.62 -3.09
N TYR A 98 3.01 0.63 -4.03
CA TYR A 98 3.28 1.79 -4.88
C TYR A 98 2.03 2.19 -5.70
N GLN A 99 1.35 1.20 -6.32
CA GLN A 99 0.14 1.44 -7.11
C GLN A 99 -1.00 2.01 -6.27
N PHE A 100 -1.15 1.60 -5.01
CA PHE A 100 -2.15 2.16 -4.10
C PHE A 100 -1.97 3.68 -3.95
N TRP A 101 -0.75 4.13 -3.67
CA TRP A 101 -0.45 5.54 -3.50
C TRP A 101 -0.50 6.31 -4.83
N LEU A 102 -0.02 5.70 -5.90
CA LEU A 102 -0.11 6.29 -7.23
C LEU A 102 -1.56 6.52 -7.67
N ASN A 103 -2.50 5.68 -7.27
CA ASN A 103 -3.90 5.77 -7.67
C ASN A 103 -4.78 6.61 -6.73
N GLN A 104 -4.20 7.38 -5.83
CA GLN A 104 -4.97 8.32 -5.00
C GLN A 104 -5.60 9.41 -5.88
N PRO A 105 -6.84 9.83 -5.57
CA PRO A 105 -7.53 10.89 -6.30
C PRO A 105 -6.88 12.26 -6.06
N ASP A 106 -7.09 13.20 -7.00
CA ASP A 106 -6.49 14.54 -6.94
C ASP A 106 -6.92 15.30 -5.68
N GLU A 107 -8.14 15.09 -5.21
CA GLU A 107 -8.68 15.71 -4.00
C GLU A 107 -7.96 15.26 -2.72
N ALA A 108 -7.38 14.07 -2.73
CA ALA A 108 -6.69 13.50 -1.57
C ALA A 108 -5.19 13.75 -1.57
N VAL A 109 -4.56 13.87 -2.75
CA VAL A 109 -3.11 13.82 -2.88
C VAL A 109 -2.40 14.94 -2.13
N GLU A 110 -2.94 16.16 -2.12
CA GLU A 110 -2.35 17.29 -1.40
C GLU A 110 -2.30 17.05 0.11
N TYR A 111 -3.33 16.45 0.67
CA TYR A 111 -3.38 16.09 2.08
C TYR A 111 -2.42 14.95 2.40
N LEU A 112 -2.44 13.90 1.58
CA LEU A 112 -1.66 12.68 1.82
C LEU A 112 -0.15 12.91 1.66
N ILE A 113 0.30 13.71 0.70
CA ILE A 113 1.73 13.98 0.48
C ILE A 113 2.36 14.69 1.68
N LYS A 114 1.60 15.58 2.34
CA LYS A 114 2.04 16.31 3.55
C LYS A 114 2.17 15.39 4.79
N ILE A 115 1.42 14.29 4.84
CA ILE A 115 1.38 13.39 6.00
C ILE A 115 2.33 12.21 5.84
N TYR A 116 2.42 11.66 4.63
CA TYR A 116 3.06 10.37 4.40
C TYR A 116 4.44 10.45 3.75
N THR A 117 4.91 11.64 3.36
CA THR A 117 6.27 11.80 2.81
C THR A 117 7.16 12.59 3.76
N LEU A 118 8.46 12.49 3.55
CA LEU A 118 9.49 13.28 4.24
C LEU A 118 9.98 14.45 3.38
N LEU A 119 9.20 14.86 2.39
CA LEU A 119 9.52 16.00 1.53
C LEU A 119 9.42 17.30 2.33
N GLU A 120 10.33 18.22 2.04
CA GLU A 120 10.31 19.55 2.64
C GLU A 120 9.13 20.37 2.11
N LYS A 121 8.71 21.37 2.89
CA LYS A 121 7.54 22.20 2.55
C LYS A 121 7.63 22.82 1.16
N ASP A 122 8.78 23.39 0.81
CA ASP A 122 8.98 24.09 -0.47
C ASP A 122 8.93 23.09 -1.65
N GLU A 123 9.43 21.87 -1.46
CA GLU A 123 9.33 20.78 -2.44
C GLU A 123 7.87 20.39 -2.68
N ILE A 124 7.10 20.22 -1.60
CA ILE A 124 5.67 19.90 -1.69
C ILE A 124 4.90 21.00 -2.43
N GLU A 125 5.16 22.27 -2.09
CA GLU A 125 4.51 23.42 -2.73
C GLU A 125 4.79 23.45 -4.25
N GLU A 126 6.03 23.20 -4.66
CA GLU A 126 6.41 23.15 -6.07
C GLU A 126 5.77 21.95 -6.81
N ILE A 127 5.78 20.76 -6.21
CA ILE A 127 5.11 19.58 -6.75
C ILE A 127 3.62 19.83 -6.96
N LEU A 128 2.94 20.42 -5.97
CA LEU A 128 1.52 20.73 -6.04
C LEU A 128 1.22 21.82 -7.07
N ARG A 129 2.11 22.81 -7.24
CA ARG A 129 1.98 23.82 -8.30
C ARG A 129 2.02 23.18 -9.68
N GLN A 130 3.04 22.33 -9.94
CA GLN A 130 3.18 21.61 -11.20
C GLN A 130 2.00 20.67 -11.47
N HIS A 131 1.53 20.01 -10.43
CA HIS A 131 0.37 19.11 -10.53
C HIS A 131 -0.91 19.87 -10.92
N ARG A 132 -1.15 21.06 -10.35
CA ARG A 132 -2.30 21.90 -10.73
C ARG A 132 -2.24 22.40 -12.17
N GLU A 133 -1.04 22.64 -12.69
CA GLU A 133 -0.84 23.07 -14.09
C GLU A 133 -1.04 21.93 -15.09
N GLN A 134 -0.69 20.68 -14.69
CA GLN A 134 -0.69 19.51 -15.57
C GLN A 134 -1.18 18.26 -14.80
N PRO A 135 -2.45 18.21 -14.38
CA PRO A 135 -2.98 17.12 -13.53
C PRO A 135 -2.91 15.75 -14.21
N GLU A 136 -3.00 15.72 -15.55
CA GLU A 136 -2.90 14.48 -16.33
C GLU A 136 -1.54 13.79 -16.21
N LYS A 137 -0.48 14.53 -15.84
CA LYS A 137 0.86 13.96 -15.59
C LYS A 137 0.98 13.27 -14.23
N ARG A 138 0.01 13.49 -13.34
CA ARG A 138 -0.05 12.88 -12.00
C ARG A 138 1.23 13.07 -11.19
N ILE A 139 1.83 14.26 -11.27
CA ILE A 139 3.13 14.58 -10.65
C ILE A 139 3.06 14.39 -9.13
N ALA A 140 2.00 14.89 -8.49
CA ALA A 140 1.83 14.77 -7.04
C ALA A 140 1.60 13.31 -6.59
N GLN A 141 0.82 12.51 -7.34
CA GLN A 141 0.62 11.10 -7.02
C GLN A 141 1.92 10.29 -7.19
N ARG A 142 2.73 10.60 -8.20
CA ARG A 142 4.04 9.96 -8.38
C ARG A 142 4.99 10.29 -7.24
N ALA A 143 5.06 11.56 -6.84
CA ALA A 143 5.87 11.99 -5.70
C ALA A 143 5.39 11.34 -4.39
N LEU A 144 4.07 11.26 -4.16
CA LEU A 144 3.47 10.56 -3.01
C LEU A 144 3.85 9.08 -3.02
N ALA A 145 3.61 8.38 -4.14
CA ALA A 145 3.88 6.95 -4.25
C ALA A 145 5.37 6.63 -4.07
N PHE A 146 6.25 7.40 -4.69
CA PHE A 146 7.69 7.25 -4.54
C PHE A 146 8.13 7.52 -3.10
N GLY A 147 7.71 8.66 -2.51
CA GLY A 147 8.10 9.06 -1.16
C GLY A 147 7.67 8.05 -0.11
N VAL A 148 6.41 7.61 -0.13
CA VAL A 148 5.91 6.63 0.85
C VAL A 148 6.56 5.27 0.66
N THR A 149 6.74 4.82 -0.58
CA THR A 149 7.40 3.53 -0.85
C THR A 149 8.87 3.57 -0.42
N SER A 150 9.57 4.69 -0.64
CA SER A 150 10.95 4.87 -0.18
C SER A 150 11.09 4.80 1.34
N VAL A 151 10.14 5.39 2.08
CA VAL A 151 10.15 5.36 3.56
C VAL A 151 9.92 3.95 4.09
N VAL A 152 9.03 3.16 3.46
CA VAL A 152 8.62 1.84 3.98
C VAL A 152 9.51 0.71 3.46
N HIS A 153 9.88 0.75 2.18
CA HIS A 153 10.56 -0.36 1.49
C HIS A 153 11.97 -0.03 1.00
N GLY A 154 12.42 1.21 1.19
CA GLY A 154 13.72 1.70 0.73
C GLY A 154 13.67 2.33 -0.67
N VAL A 155 14.65 3.21 -0.93
CA VAL A 155 14.73 3.99 -2.19
C VAL A 155 14.91 3.07 -3.40
N GLU A 156 15.76 2.06 -3.30
CA GLU A 156 16.02 1.10 -4.38
C GLU A 156 14.75 0.36 -4.82
N ALA A 157 13.92 -0.05 -3.85
CA ALA A 157 12.65 -0.70 -4.14
C ALA A 157 11.65 0.26 -4.79
N ALA A 158 11.61 1.52 -4.33
CA ALA A 158 10.75 2.56 -4.92
C ALA A 158 11.14 2.86 -6.37
N GLU A 159 12.43 3.03 -6.67
CA GLU A 159 12.95 3.23 -8.02
C GLU A 159 12.62 2.04 -8.94
N ALA A 160 12.81 0.83 -8.44
CA ALA A 160 12.54 -0.38 -9.22
C ALA A 160 11.06 -0.49 -9.59
N VAL A 161 10.13 -0.24 -8.66
CA VAL A 161 8.68 -0.32 -8.95
C VAL A 161 8.17 0.89 -9.73
N GLU A 162 8.79 2.06 -9.61
CA GLU A 162 8.49 3.21 -10.45
C GLU A 162 8.86 2.93 -11.91
N ASN A 163 10.07 2.42 -12.15
CA ASN A 163 10.54 2.02 -13.48
C ASN A 163 9.64 0.91 -14.07
N LEU A 164 9.33 -0.12 -13.28
CA LEU A 164 8.41 -1.17 -13.68
C LEU A 164 7.04 -0.60 -14.06
N THR A 165 6.51 0.33 -13.26
CA THR A 165 5.24 1.00 -13.53
C THR A 165 5.29 1.76 -14.87
N ALA A 166 6.38 2.50 -15.11
CA ALA A 166 6.56 3.23 -16.36
C ALA A 166 6.52 2.29 -17.58
N VAL A 167 7.16 1.13 -17.49
CA VAL A 167 7.15 0.10 -18.55
C VAL A 167 5.77 -0.53 -18.72
N LEU A 168 5.15 -1.00 -17.62
CA LEU A 168 3.89 -1.76 -17.69
C LEU A 168 2.69 -0.94 -18.18
N PHE A 169 2.70 0.37 -17.94
CA PHE A 169 1.59 1.27 -18.28
C PHE A 169 1.87 2.15 -19.50
N ASN A 170 3.06 2.09 -20.09
CA ASN A 170 3.32 2.73 -21.37
C ASN A 170 2.57 2.00 -22.48
N ARG A 171 1.81 2.75 -23.27
CA ARG A 171 1.02 2.19 -24.39
C ARG A 171 1.87 1.74 -25.57
N GLU A 172 3.08 2.25 -25.66
CA GLU A 172 4.04 1.92 -26.73
C GLU A 172 4.90 0.70 -26.37
N THR A 173 4.81 0.20 -25.15
CA THR A 173 5.58 -0.98 -24.72
C THR A 173 5.09 -2.23 -25.47
N ASN A 174 5.98 -2.82 -26.24
CA ASN A 174 5.78 -4.11 -26.90
C ASN A 174 6.40 -5.22 -26.06
N PHE A 175 5.60 -5.92 -25.25
CA PHE A 175 6.09 -7.00 -24.39
C PHE A 175 6.65 -8.21 -25.17
N ALA A 176 6.36 -8.35 -26.46
CA ALA A 176 6.91 -9.41 -27.29
C ALA A 176 8.42 -9.21 -27.60
N GLU A 177 8.92 -7.98 -27.44
CA GLU A 177 10.33 -7.64 -27.67
C GLU A 177 11.22 -7.83 -26.44
N PHE A 178 10.62 -8.08 -25.26
CA PHE A 178 11.39 -8.30 -24.03
C PHE A 178 12.07 -9.67 -24.05
N SER A 179 13.33 -9.68 -23.66
CA SER A 179 14.07 -10.90 -23.38
C SER A 179 13.51 -11.63 -22.16
N GLU A 180 13.84 -12.92 -22.04
CA GLU A 180 13.45 -13.70 -20.86
C GLU A 180 13.98 -13.09 -19.56
N ASP A 181 15.21 -12.59 -19.57
CA ASP A 181 15.84 -11.98 -18.39
C ASP A 181 15.12 -10.69 -17.95
N GLU A 182 14.72 -9.84 -18.88
CA GLU A 182 13.93 -8.63 -18.58
C GLU A 182 12.56 -8.98 -17.98
N ILE A 183 11.89 -10.01 -18.49
CA ILE A 183 10.62 -10.48 -17.90
C ILE A 183 10.85 -11.07 -16.50
N LEU A 184 11.96 -11.76 -16.28
CA LEU A 184 12.31 -12.32 -14.96
C LEU A 184 12.59 -11.23 -13.92
N GLU A 185 13.08 -10.07 -14.31
CA GLU A 185 13.20 -8.93 -13.39
C GLU A 185 11.83 -8.48 -12.86
N PHE A 186 10.79 -8.48 -13.70
CA PHE A 186 9.43 -8.15 -13.27
C PHE A 186 8.85 -9.15 -12.27
N ALA A 187 9.31 -10.42 -12.33
CA ALA A 187 8.89 -11.46 -11.39
C ALA A 187 9.35 -11.22 -9.94
N LYS A 188 10.22 -10.23 -9.69
CA LYS A 188 10.60 -9.80 -8.34
C LYS A 188 9.47 -9.02 -7.64
N PHE A 189 8.58 -8.42 -8.41
CA PHE A 189 7.56 -7.48 -7.92
C PHE A 189 6.12 -7.88 -8.27
N LEU A 190 5.95 -8.76 -9.25
CA LEU A 190 4.64 -9.22 -9.74
C LEU A 190 4.35 -10.65 -9.27
N PRO A 191 3.08 -11.06 -9.17
CA PRO A 191 2.70 -12.45 -8.96
C PRO A 191 3.34 -13.36 -10.02
N VAL A 192 3.64 -14.62 -9.64
CA VAL A 192 4.37 -15.55 -10.48
C VAL A 192 3.64 -16.87 -10.61
N ALA A 193 3.41 -17.32 -11.83
CA ALA A 193 2.98 -18.68 -12.15
C ALA A 193 4.11 -19.49 -12.80
N LYS A 194 4.01 -20.83 -12.69
CA LYS A 194 4.98 -21.75 -13.29
C LYS A 194 4.71 -21.94 -14.78
N LYS A 195 5.76 -22.14 -15.58
CA LYS A 195 5.63 -22.60 -16.98
C LYS A 195 4.86 -23.93 -17.04
N GLY A 196 4.13 -24.16 -18.12
CA GLY A 196 3.32 -25.36 -18.31
C GLY A 196 1.95 -25.30 -17.63
N VAL A 197 1.58 -24.18 -17.02
CA VAL A 197 0.26 -23.99 -16.43
C VAL A 197 -0.75 -23.51 -17.47
N ASN A 198 -2.01 -23.95 -17.35
CA ASN A 198 -3.10 -23.39 -18.16
C ASN A 198 -3.45 -21.97 -17.70
N LEU A 199 -3.81 -21.10 -18.64
CA LEU A 199 -4.10 -19.68 -18.39
C LEU A 199 -5.19 -19.49 -17.31
N VAL A 200 -6.25 -20.32 -17.32
CA VAL A 200 -7.31 -20.30 -16.29
C VAL A 200 -6.73 -20.55 -14.90
N GLU A 201 -5.83 -21.50 -14.73
CA GLU A 201 -5.19 -21.81 -13.44
C GLU A 201 -4.22 -20.69 -13.05
N ALA A 202 -3.39 -20.22 -13.97
CA ALA A 202 -2.50 -19.10 -13.73
C ALA A 202 -3.25 -17.87 -13.18
N LEU A 203 -4.41 -17.55 -13.76
CA LEU A 203 -5.24 -16.41 -13.34
C LEU A 203 -5.89 -16.62 -11.96
N THR A 204 -6.36 -17.84 -11.66
CA THR A 204 -7.06 -18.12 -10.39
C THR A 204 -6.10 -18.26 -9.22
N ASP A 205 -5.02 -18.99 -9.38
CA ASP A 205 -4.08 -19.30 -8.31
C ASP A 205 -3.27 -18.06 -7.87
N ASN A 206 -3.17 -17.06 -8.75
CA ASN A 206 -2.49 -15.81 -8.47
C ASN A 206 -3.44 -14.62 -8.22
N GLY A 207 -4.73 -14.88 -7.95
CA GLY A 207 -5.68 -13.85 -7.55
C GLY A 207 -6.10 -12.85 -8.65
N LEU A 208 -5.76 -13.13 -9.91
CA LEU A 208 -6.21 -12.31 -11.04
C LEU A 208 -7.68 -12.59 -11.38
N ALA A 209 -8.19 -13.75 -11.01
CA ALA A 209 -9.60 -14.09 -11.11
C ALA A 209 -10.09 -14.79 -9.83
N GLU A 210 -11.30 -14.46 -9.39
CA GLU A 210 -11.91 -15.00 -8.17
C GLU A 210 -12.31 -16.48 -8.29
N SER A 211 -12.44 -16.99 -9.51
CA SER A 211 -12.80 -18.39 -9.80
C SER A 211 -12.44 -18.78 -11.24
N LYS A 212 -12.32 -20.10 -11.48
CA LYS A 212 -12.10 -20.64 -12.83
C LYS A 212 -13.19 -20.23 -13.83
N LYS A 213 -14.44 -20.08 -13.38
CA LYS A 213 -15.55 -19.58 -14.21
C LYS A 213 -15.26 -18.14 -14.64
N LYS A 214 -14.88 -17.29 -13.69
CA LYS A 214 -14.59 -15.87 -13.95
C LYS A 214 -13.37 -15.69 -14.85
N ALA A 215 -12.34 -16.52 -14.66
CA ALA A 215 -11.18 -16.55 -15.54
C ALA A 215 -11.56 -16.83 -17.00
N ARG A 216 -12.40 -17.86 -17.24
CA ARG A 216 -12.91 -18.17 -18.59
C ARG A 216 -13.72 -17.03 -19.20
N GLU A 217 -14.56 -16.35 -18.40
CA GLU A 217 -15.31 -15.17 -18.87
C GLU A 217 -14.36 -14.05 -19.33
N PHE A 218 -13.29 -13.75 -18.57
CA PHE A 218 -12.30 -12.76 -18.95
C PHE A 218 -11.54 -13.12 -20.21
N ILE A 219 -11.16 -14.40 -20.36
CA ILE A 219 -10.47 -14.91 -21.55
C ILE A 219 -11.38 -14.79 -22.78
N ALA A 220 -12.62 -15.29 -22.71
CA ALA A 220 -13.58 -15.22 -23.80
C ALA A 220 -13.91 -13.78 -24.23
N ALA A 221 -13.97 -12.85 -23.25
CA ALA A 221 -14.18 -11.42 -23.51
C ALA A 221 -12.94 -10.73 -24.13
N GLY A 222 -11.80 -11.42 -24.27
CA GLY A 222 -10.55 -10.82 -24.76
C GLY A 222 -9.96 -9.78 -23.82
N ALA A 223 -10.22 -9.91 -22.51
CA ALA A 223 -9.70 -9.04 -21.48
C ALA A 223 -8.30 -9.45 -21.00
N ILE A 224 -7.76 -10.56 -21.53
CA ILE A 224 -6.44 -11.09 -21.20
C ILE A 224 -5.51 -10.96 -22.40
N THR A 225 -4.27 -10.55 -22.14
CA THR A 225 -3.18 -10.61 -23.12
C THR A 225 -2.01 -11.40 -22.57
N ILE A 226 -1.28 -12.08 -23.44
CA ILE A 226 0.01 -12.72 -23.18
C ILE A 226 1.03 -12.02 -24.08
N ASN A 227 2.06 -11.43 -23.50
CA ASN A 227 3.08 -10.61 -24.20
C ASN A 227 2.47 -9.54 -25.13
N GLY A 228 1.33 -8.95 -24.72
CA GLY A 228 0.61 -7.94 -25.51
C GLY A 228 -0.45 -8.50 -26.47
N GLU A 229 -0.40 -9.77 -26.83
CA GLU A 229 -1.36 -10.40 -27.73
C GLU A 229 -2.62 -10.88 -27.00
N LYS A 230 -3.80 -10.57 -27.56
CA LYS A 230 -5.09 -10.97 -26.96
C LYS A 230 -5.31 -12.47 -27.10
N VAL A 231 -5.67 -13.11 -26.00
CA VAL A 231 -6.01 -14.53 -25.92
C VAL A 231 -7.50 -14.68 -25.64
N ARG A 232 -8.16 -15.61 -26.35
CA ARG A 232 -9.61 -15.89 -26.24
C ARG A 232 -9.93 -17.33 -25.85
N GLU A 233 -8.92 -18.15 -25.72
CA GLU A 233 -9.01 -19.56 -25.34
C GLU A 233 -8.10 -19.87 -24.17
N ASP A 234 -8.39 -20.94 -23.42
CA ASP A 234 -7.52 -21.41 -22.35
C ASP A 234 -6.32 -22.14 -22.95
N VAL A 235 -5.16 -21.51 -22.87
CA VAL A 235 -3.92 -22.02 -23.46
C VAL A 235 -2.91 -22.37 -22.36
N GLU A 236 -2.09 -23.38 -22.63
CA GLU A 236 -0.93 -23.70 -21.79
C GLU A 236 0.23 -22.74 -22.09
N ILE A 237 0.75 -22.07 -21.06
CA ILE A 237 1.82 -21.10 -21.20
C ILE A 237 3.17 -21.80 -20.97
N LYS A 238 3.87 -22.12 -22.08
CA LYS A 238 5.11 -22.92 -22.08
C LYS A 238 6.39 -22.10 -21.96
N GLN A 239 6.32 -20.81 -22.21
CA GLN A 239 7.47 -19.91 -22.22
C GLN A 239 7.31 -18.82 -21.16
N THR A 240 8.43 -18.18 -20.81
CA THR A 240 8.40 -16.97 -19.98
C THR A 240 7.54 -15.90 -20.65
N ALA A 241 6.58 -15.37 -19.92
CA ALA A 241 5.60 -14.43 -20.47
C ALA A 241 5.05 -13.47 -19.42
N ILE A 242 4.60 -12.30 -19.87
CA ILE A 242 3.79 -11.37 -19.12
C ILE A 242 2.33 -11.57 -19.49
N VAL A 243 1.52 -11.93 -18.51
CA VAL A 243 0.07 -12.00 -18.64
C VAL A 243 -0.53 -10.72 -18.07
N LYS A 244 -1.36 -10.04 -18.85
CA LYS A 244 -2.07 -8.82 -18.41
C LYS A 244 -3.57 -9.06 -18.43
N LYS A 245 -4.25 -8.70 -17.34
CA LYS A 245 -5.71 -8.67 -17.25
C LYS A 245 -6.21 -7.24 -17.16
N GLY A 246 -7.00 -6.82 -18.13
CA GLY A 246 -7.55 -5.48 -18.18
C GLY A 246 -6.45 -4.40 -18.18
N LYS A 247 -6.60 -3.36 -17.35
CA LYS A 247 -5.66 -2.23 -17.34
C LYS A 247 -4.52 -2.38 -16.33
N ASN A 248 -4.75 -3.01 -15.17
CA ASN A 248 -3.91 -2.82 -13.98
C ASN A 248 -3.43 -4.12 -13.31
N LYS A 249 -3.78 -5.29 -13.82
CA LYS A 249 -3.38 -6.57 -13.23
C LYS A 249 -2.40 -7.31 -14.13
N PHE A 250 -1.26 -7.68 -13.54
CA PHE A 250 -0.17 -8.35 -14.24
C PHE A 250 0.25 -9.61 -13.50
N LEU A 251 0.80 -10.57 -14.24
CA LEU A 251 1.33 -11.83 -13.77
C LEU A 251 2.51 -12.22 -14.64
N VAL A 252 3.59 -12.70 -14.08
CA VAL A 252 4.72 -13.28 -14.80
C VAL A 252 4.59 -14.80 -14.77
N VAL A 253 4.79 -15.43 -15.91
CA VAL A 253 4.95 -16.89 -16.03
C VAL A 253 6.43 -17.21 -16.23
N LYS A 254 7.04 -18.04 -15.36
CA LYS A 254 8.45 -18.42 -15.43
C LYS A 254 8.73 -19.86 -15.04
#